data_ad897d5fe4bc322279f6e5b908db9473
#
_entry.id   ad897d5fe4bc322279f6e5b908db9473
#
_cell.length_a   1.000
_cell.length_b   1.000
_cell.length_c   1.000
_cell.angle_alpha   90.00
_cell.angle_beta   90.00
_cell.angle_gamma   90.00
#
_symmetry.space_group_name_H-M   'P 1'
#
loop_
_entity.id
_entity.type
_entity.pdbx_description
1 polymer ?
#
loop_
_entity_poly.entity_id
_entity_poly.type
_entity_poly.pdbx_seq_one_letter_code
_entity_poly.pdbx_strand_id
1 'polypeptide(L)'
;MNKLIKVLAVLMCFSFGSAKAVEIVSFNAASSEAYVGAFVKGIKATAEQYGYDITVFENNYNQAEQNQQVEQYLSSGALPDVFIWWPPDAVAGLGSLRKLAKTGVPVLKINQLPNEQDKAFIFGYAGPDDSLRAYNAGEMMVKAMKMKQAAGGDGYNVIALSYPHSYGGYGLSLIHI
;
A
#
# COMPACT_ATOMS: atom_id res chain seq x y z
N MET A 1 47.93 -35.47 14.73
CA MET A 1 47.32 -34.75 13.60
C MET A 1 45.80 -34.86 13.55
N ASN A 2 45.19 -35.99 13.91
CA ASN A 2 43.72 -36.17 13.71
C ASN A 2 42.78 -35.47 14.72
N LYS A 3 43.26 -35.04 15.88
CA LYS A 3 42.40 -34.34 16.87
C LYS A 3 42.26 -32.84 16.58
N LEU A 4 43.29 -32.19 16.03
CA LEU A 4 43.22 -30.77 15.64
C LEU A 4 42.32 -30.53 14.45
N ILE A 5 42.30 -31.45 13.46
CA ILE A 5 41.43 -31.35 12.27
C ILE A 5 39.96 -31.51 12.65
N LYS A 6 39.62 -32.35 13.63
CA LYS A 6 38.23 -32.50 14.12
C LYS A 6 37.74 -31.30 14.89
N VAL A 7 38.59 -30.59 15.62
CA VAL A 7 38.20 -29.33 16.31
C VAL A 7 38.03 -28.21 15.33
N LEU A 8 38.85 -28.11 14.28
CA LEU A 8 38.68 -27.08 13.23
C LEU A 8 37.40 -27.26 12.40
N ALA A 9 37.02 -28.53 12.12
CA ALA A 9 35.79 -28.83 11.41
C ALA A 9 34.53 -28.50 12.22
N VAL A 10 34.56 -28.62 13.54
CA VAL A 10 33.44 -28.24 14.43
C VAL A 10 33.31 -26.73 14.56
N LEU A 11 34.42 -25.97 14.55
CA LEU A 11 34.36 -24.50 14.59
C LEU A 11 33.84 -23.88 13.27
N MET A 12 34.03 -24.52 12.11
CA MET A 12 33.47 -24.02 10.83
C MET A 12 31.97 -24.18 10.70
N CYS A 13 31.29 -25.01 11.49
CA CYS A 13 29.85 -25.20 11.43
C CYS A 13 29.03 -24.12 12.19
N PHE A 14 29.69 -23.26 12.99
CA PHE A 14 29.00 -22.24 13.77
C PHE A 14 28.99 -20.83 13.15
N SER A 15 29.49 -20.67 11.94
CA SER A 15 29.50 -19.36 11.24
C SER A 15 28.34 -19.19 10.29
N PHE A 16 27.21 -19.87 10.49
CA PHE A 16 25.95 -19.45 9.86
C PHE A 16 25.48 -18.22 10.62
N GLY A 17 25.98 -17.04 10.22
CA GLY A 17 25.35 -15.79 10.60
C GLY A 17 23.87 -15.90 10.27
N SER A 18 23.00 -15.78 11.27
CA SER A 18 21.56 -15.68 11.06
C SER A 18 21.35 -14.55 10.08
N ALA A 19 20.91 -14.84 8.86
CA ALA A 19 20.49 -13.81 7.94
C ALA A 19 19.39 -13.02 8.68
N LYS A 20 19.60 -11.71 8.86
CA LYS A 20 18.58 -10.86 9.48
C LYS A 20 17.34 -10.96 8.61
N ALA A 21 16.18 -11.22 9.23
CA ALA A 21 14.93 -11.21 8.53
C ALA A 21 14.69 -9.80 7.93
N VAL A 22 14.11 -9.73 6.76
CA VAL A 22 13.71 -8.46 6.16
C VAL A 22 12.61 -7.84 7.03
N GLU A 23 12.81 -6.62 7.47
CA GLU A 23 11.88 -5.88 8.30
C GLU A 23 10.99 -4.97 7.43
N ILE A 24 9.68 -5.11 7.55
CA ILE A 24 8.69 -4.33 6.81
C ILE A 24 7.84 -3.54 7.81
N VAL A 25 7.62 -2.26 7.53
CA VAL A 25 6.67 -1.44 8.29
C VAL A 25 5.58 -0.95 7.36
N SER A 26 4.33 -1.23 7.73
CA SER A 26 3.15 -0.89 6.94
C SER A 26 2.23 0.07 7.69
N PHE A 27 1.91 1.21 7.08
CA PHE A 27 0.93 2.19 7.58
C PHE A 27 -0.33 2.08 6.75
N ASN A 28 -1.44 1.64 7.36
CA ASN A 28 -2.70 1.33 6.68
C ASN A 28 -3.90 1.95 7.40
N ALA A 29 -5.04 1.95 6.71
CA ALA A 29 -6.34 2.12 7.36
C ALA A 29 -6.70 0.90 8.23
N ALA A 30 -7.81 0.98 8.99
CA ALA A 30 -8.22 -0.07 9.92
C ALA A 30 -8.62 -1.37 9.21
N SER A 31 -8.08 -2.49 9.66
CA SER A 31 -8.37 -3.83 9.15
C SER A 31 -9.78 -4.35 9.49
N SER A 32 -10.56 -3.61 10.27
CA SER A 32 -11.99 -3.86 10.49
C SER A 32 -12.82 -3.70 9.19
N GLU A 33 -12.33 -2.90 8.23
CA GLU A 33 -12.89 -2.82 6.89
C GLU A 33 -12.51 -4.07 6.08
N ALA A 34 -13.49 -4.71 5.44
CA ALA A 34 -13.29 -5.99 4.75
C ALA A 34 -12.15 -5.97 3.72
N TYR A 35 -12.04 -4.88 2.95
CA TYR A 35 -11.00 -4.73 1.93
C TYR A 35 -9.60 -4.54 2.55
N VAL A 36 -9.48 -3.66 3.54
CA VAL A 36 -8.22 -3.46 4.26
C VAL A 36 -7.83 -4.70 5.05
N GLY A 37 -8.80 -5.35 5.70
CA GLY A 37 -8.58 -6.60 6.44
C GLY A 37 -8.05 -7.72 5.56
N ALA A 38 -8.58 -7.87 4.34
CA ALA A 38 -8.08 -8.83 3.37
C ALA A 38 -6.63 -8.52 2.96
N PHE A 39 -6.31 -7.24 2.73
CA PHE A 39 -4.95 -6.80 2.44
C PHE A 39 -4.00 -7.10 3.60
N VAL A 40 -4.33 -6.67 4.83
CA VAL A 40 -3.48 -6.89 6.02
C VAL A 40 -3.25 -8.38 6.27
N LYS A 41 -4.29 -9.21 6.11
CA LYS A 41 -4.14 -10.67 6.19
C LYS A 41 -3.19 -11.19 5.11
N GLY A 42 -3.30 -10.70 3.89
CA GLY A 42 -2.45 -11.11 2.76
C GLY A 42 -0.98 -10.75 2.98
N ILE A 43 -0.68 -9.51 3.39
CA ILE A 43 0.72 -9.11 3.62
C ILE A 43 1.36 -9.87 4.79
N LYS A 44 0.61 -10.13 5.88
CA LYS A 44 1.11 -10.93 7.01
C LYS A 44 1.40 -12.37 6.59
N ALA A 45 0.50 -13.02 5.86
CA ALA A 45 0.71 -14.38 5.36
C ALA A 45 1.91 -14.46 4.40
N THR A 46 2.07 -13.45 3.54
CA THR A 46 3.22 -13.38 2.63
C THR A 46 4.53 -13.17 3.40
N ALA A 47 4.54 -12.27 4.38
CA ALA A 47 5.72 -12.06 5.23
C ALA A 47 6.12 -13.35 5.95
N GLU A 48 5.16 -14.06 6.55
CA GLU A 48 5.40 -15.36 7.19
C GLU A 48 5.97 -16.39 6.21
N GLN A 49 5.41 -16.49 5.01
CA GLN A 49 5.86 -17.42 3.96
C GLN A 49 7.34 -17.21 3.57
N TYR A 50 7.80 -15.95 3.57
CA TYR A 50 9.17 -15.60 3.18
C TYR A 50 10.11 -15.40 4.38
N GLY A 51 9.64 -15.57 5.61
CA GLY A 51 10.43 -15.35 6.82
C GLY A 51 10.78 -13.88 7.04
N TYR A 52 9.88 -12.95 6.68
CA TYR A 52 10.01 -11.52 6.89
C TYR A 52 9.27 -11.09 8.15
N ASP A 53 9.81 -10.09 8.83
CA ASP A 53 9.16 -9.46 9.96
C ASP A 53 8.31 -8.28 9.49
N ILE A 54 7.03 -8.22 9.88
CA ILE A 54 6.14 -7.14 9.49
C ILE A 54 5.47 -6.50 10.71
N THR A 55 5.61 -5.18 10.82
CA THR A 55 4.86 -4.35 11.76
C THR A 55 3.79 -3.56 11.02
N VAL A 56 2.54 -3.64 11.47
CA VAL A 56 1.40 -2.97 10.86
C VAL A 56 0.85 -1.92 11.81
N PHE A 57 0.84 -0.66 11.37
CA PHE A 57 0.15 0.44 12.02
C PHE A 57 -1.18 0.67 11.31
N GLU A 58 -2.25 0.73 12.09
CA GLU A 58 -3.61 0.94 11.58
C GLU A 58 -4.17 2.26 12.11
N ASN A 59 -4.90 2.98 11.29
CA ASN A 59 -5.62 4.20 11.64
C ASN A 59 -7.10 4.08 11.23
N ASN A 60 -7.97 4.93 11.78
CA ASN A 60 -9.41 4.90 11.51
C ASN A 60 -9.78 5.79 10.30
N TYR A 61 -9.09 5.63 9.16
CA TYR A 61 -9.22 6.53 8.00
C TYR A 61 -8.93 8.00 8.34
N ASN A 62 -8.10 8.21 9.36
CA ASN A 62 -7.70 9.53 9.83
C ASN A 62 -6.23 9.79 9.45
N GLN A 63 -6.02 10.70 8.49
CA GLN A 63 -4.67 11.02 8.02
C GLN A 63 -3.82 11.70 9.11
N ALA A 64 -4.42 12.49 10.01
CA ALA A 64 -3.68 13.09 11.13
C ALA A 64 -3.16 12.02 12.09
N GLU A 65 -3.95 10.99 12.37
CA GLU A 65 -3.52 9.82 13.16
C GLU A 65 -2.35 9.09 12.47
N GLN A 66 -2.45 8.83 11.17
CA GLN A 66 -1.35 8.21 10.43
C GLN A 66 -0.08 9.08 10.45
N ASN A 67 -0.22 10.40 10.30
CA ASN A 67 0.92 11.32 10.38
C ASN A 67 1.62 11.24 11.74
N GLN A 68 0.87 11.13 12.83
CA GLN A 68 1.43 10.93 14.18
C GLN A 68 2.12 9.57 14.33
N GLN A 69 1.54 8.50 13.80
CA GLN A 69 2.15 7.16 13.79
C GLN A 69 3.49 7.16 13.07
N VAL A 70 3.56 7.80 11.89
CA VAL A 70 4.82 7.95 11.14
C VAL A 70 5.85 8.74 11.96
N GLU A 71 5.47 9.84 12.59
CA GLU A 71 6.37 10.64 13.44
C GLU A 71 6.89 9.86 14.64
N GLN A 72 6.01 9.15 15.34
CA GLN A 72 6.39 8.33 16.49
C GLN A 72 7.34 7.21 16.07
N TYR A 73 7.04 6.51 14.96
CA TYR A 73 7.91 5.47 14.47
C TYR A 73 9.31 6.00 14.12
N LEU A 74 9.39 7.06 13.35
CA LEU A 74 10.67 7.66 12.96
C LEU A 74 11.45 8.23 14.16
N SER A 75 10.75 8.70 15.20
CA SER A 75 11.38 9.20 16.43
C SER A 75 12.05 8.10 17.26
N SER A 76 11.69 6.83 17.06
CA SER A 76 12.35 5.71 17.70
C SER A 76 13.77 5.45 17.16
N GLY A 77 14.10 5.99 16.00
CA GLY A 77 15.37 5.76 15.32
C GLY A 77 15.46 4.40 14.63
N ALA A 78 14.44 3.54 14.75
CA ALA A 78 14.37 2.28 14.03
C ALA A 78 14.05 2.53 12.55
N LEU A 79 14.71 1.79 11.65
CA LEU A 79 14.44 1.84 10.22
C LEU A 79 14.24 0.42 9.70
N PRO A 80 13.14 0.15 8.99
CA PRO A 80 12.91 -1.13 8.34
C PRO A 80 13.67 -1.20 7.02
N ASP A 81 13.62 -2.34 6.36
CA ASP A 81 14.12 -2.50 5.00
C ASP A 81 13.18 -1.95 3.94
N VAL A 82 11.85 -1.90 4.23
CA VAL A 82 10.80 -1.37 3.34
C VAL A 82 9.67 -0.74 4.14
N PHE A 83 9.18 0.40 3.68
CA PHE A 83 7.90 0.96 4.09
C PHE A 83 6.80 0.61 3.09
N ILE A 84 5.64 0.16 3.58
CA ILE A 84 4.39 0.10 2.83
C ILE A 84 3.52 1.26 3.31
N TRP A 85 3.00 2.06 2.38
CA TRP A 85 2.26 3.26 2.72
C TRP A 85 0.92 3.35 1.97
N TRP A 86 -0.15 3.33 2.75
CA TRP A 86 -1.52 3.50 2.28
C TRP A 86 -2.15 4.69 3.02
N PRO A 87 -2.09 5.91 2.46
CA PRO A 87 -2.65 7.08 3.12
C PRO A 87 -4.17 7.10 3.02
N PRO A 88 -4.91 7.47 4.08
CA PRO A 88 -6.32 7.84 3.97
C PRO A 88 -6.55 9.02 3.04
N ASP A 89 -5.69 10.03 3.08
CA ASP A 89 -5.68 11.20 2.21
C ASP A 89 -4.26 11.45 1.69
N ALA A 90 -4.05 11.23 0.40
CA ALA A 90 -2.72 11.35 -0.22
C ALA A 90 -2.18 12.78 -0.20
N VAL A 91 -3.04 13.80 -0.26
CA VAL A 91 -2.62 15.20 -0.23
C VAL A 91 -2.18 15.59 1.17
N ALA A 92 -3.00 15.33 2.18
CA ALA A 92 -2.67 15.60 3.58
C ALA A 92 -1.54 14.68 4.12
N GLY A 93 -1.35 13.51 3.51
CA GLY A 93 -0.28 12.55 3.85
C GLY A 93 1.08 12.84 3.20
N LEU A 94 1.16 13.77 2.24
CA LEU A 94 2.40 14.04 1.50
C LEU A 94 3.58 14.41 2.41
N GLY A 95 3.31 15.11 3.52
CA GLY A 95 4.32 15.45 4.52
C GLY A 95 4.95 14.20 5.15
N SER A 96 4.14 13.21 5.51
CA SER A 96 4.60 11.92 6.04
C SER A 96 5.36 11.11 4.99
N LEU A 97 4.87 11.05 3.75
CA LEU A 97 5.58 10.39 2.65
C LEU A 97 7.00 10.96 2.46
N ARG A 98 7.14 12.29 2.48
CA ARG A 98 8.44 12.94 2.37
C ARG A 98 9.38 12.59 3.53
N LYS A 99 8.84 12.48 4.76
CA LYS A 99 9.62 12.06 5.94
C LYS A 99 10.11 10.62 5.80
N LEU A 100 9.24 9.70 5.37
CA LEU A 100 9.61 8.31 5.10
C LEU A 100 10.69 8.22 4.02
N ALA A 101 10.50 8.86 2.88
CA ALA A 101 11.47 8.86 1.78
C ALA A 101 12.83 9.46 2.17
N LYS A 102 12.85 10.48 3.06
CA LYS A 102 14.09 11.12 3.55
C LYS A 102 14.97 10.16 4.35
N THR A 103 14.44 9.07 4.88
CA THR A 103 15.23 8.04 5.58
C THR A 103 16.15 7.25 4.63
N GLY A 104 15.90 7.28 3.34
CA GLY A 104 16.57 6.45 2.34
C GLY A 104 15.99 5.04 2.21
N VAL A 105 15.05 4.66 3.08
CA VAL A 105 14.34 3.37 2.99
C VAL A 105 13.32 3.44 1.85
N PRO A 106 13.23 2.43 0.97
CA PRO A 106 12.25 2.41 -0.11
C PRO A 106 10.83 2.42 0.43
N VAL A 107 9.97 3.26 -0.18
CA VAL A 107 8.55 3.37 0.15
C VAL A 107 7.72 2.78 -0.98
N LEU A 108 6.94 1.74 -0.71
CA LEU A 108 5.96 1.16 -1.62
C LEU A 108 4.58 1.78 -1.33
N LYS A 109 4.08 2.59 -2.25
CA LYS A 109 2.70 3.09 -2.16
C LYS A 109 1.73 2.02 -2.65
N ILE A 110 0.60 1.87 -1.96
CA ILE A 110 -0.40 0.88 -2.33
C ILE A 110 -1.79 1.48 -2.48
N ASN A 111 -2.65 0.77 -3.20
CA ASN A 111 -4.09 1.01 -3.40
C ASN A 111 -4.43 2.26 -4.22
N GLN A 112 -3.93 3.43 -3.87
CA GLN A 112 -4.25 4.68 -4.54
C GLN A 112 -3.19 5.03 -5.58
N LEU A 113 -3.60 5.26 -6.83
CA LEU A 113 -2.68 5.61 -7.92
C LEU A 113 -1.82 6.83 -7.52
N PRO A 114 -0.49 6.77 -7.68
CA PRO A 114 0.37 7.89 -7.35
C PRO A 114 0.06 9.13 -8.22
N ASN A 115 -0.06 10.28 -7.58
CA ASN A 115 -0.08 11.55 -8.28
C ASN A 115 1.37 12.03 -8.59
N GLU A 116 1.52 13.10 -9.35
CA GLU A 116 2.84 13.62 -9.74
C GLU A 116 3.72 14.01 -8.53
N GLN A 117 3.11 14.43 -7.42
CA GLN A 117 3.85 14.81 -6.22
C GLN A 117 4.38 13.59 -5.45
N ASP A 118 3.66 12.46 -5.51
CA ASP A 118 4.07 11.22 -4.83
C ASP A 118 5.25 10.54 -5.53
N LYS A 119 5.29 10.60 -6.87
CA LYS A 119 6.24 9.84 -7.70
C LYS A 119 7.69 10.06 -7.32
N ALA A 120 8.04 11.26 -6.86
CA ALA A 120 9.41 11.58 -6.44
C ALA A 120 9.84 10.91 -5.13
N PHE A 121 8.90 10.37 -4.35
CA PHE A 121 9.12 9.89 -2.99
C PHE A 121 8.82 8.41 -2.79
N ILE A 122 8.36 7.72 -3.83
CA ILE A 122 8.06 6.30 -3.78
C ILE A 122 9.04 5.50 -4.63
N PHE A 123 9.38 4.31 -4.14
CA PHE A 123 10.15 3.33 -4.92
C PHE A 123 9.28 2.65 -5.98
N GLY A 124 8.00 2.40 -5.65
CA GLY A 124 7.07 1.73 -6.54
C GLY A 124 5.63 1.83 -6.07
N TYR A 125 4.74 1.27 -6.87
CA TYR A 125 3.31 1.24 -6.63
C TYR A 125 2.75 -0.16 -6.84
N ALA A 126 1.89 -0.59 -5.92
CA ALA A 126 1.12 -1.82 -6.05
C ALA A 126 -0.37 -1.51 -5.80
N GLY A 127 -1.17 -1.58 -6.83
CA GLY A 127 -2.60 -1.27 -6.73
C GLY A 127 -3.29 -1.21 -8.09
N PRO A 128 -4.59 -0.87 -8.11
CA PRO A 128 -5.36 -0.76 -9.34
C PRO A 128 -4.96 0.48 -10.15
N ASP A 129 -5.10 0.39 -11.46
CA ASP A 129 -5.17 1.57 -12.32
C ASP A 129 -6.58 2.16 -12.24
N ASP A 130 -6.71 3.22 -11.45
CA ASP A 130 -8.02 3.87 -11.22
C ASP A 130 -8.58 4.54 -12.47
N SER A 131 -7.73 5.01 -13.38
CA SER A 131 -8.16 5.59 -14.66
C SER A 131 -8.76 4.51 -15.57
N LEU A 132 -8.10 3.37 -15.68
CA LEU A 132 -8.61 2.23 -16.46
C LEU A 132 -9.89 1.66 -15.83
N ARG A 133 -9.98 1.60 -14.50
CA ARG A 133 -11.20 1.17 -13.81
C ARG A 133 -12.38 2.09 -14.10
N ALA A 134 -12.16 3.40 -14.06
CA ALA A 134 -13.19 4.40 -14.37
C ALA A 134 -13.63 4.30 -15.83
N TYR A 135 -12.70 4.18 -16.77
CA TYR A 135 -13.01 3.97 -18.17
C TYR A 135 -13.86 2.72 -18.38
N ASN A 136 -13.46 1.58 -17.82
CA ASN A 136 -14.22 0.33 -17.93
C ASN A 136 -15.62 0.44 -17.31
N ALA A 137 -15.77 1.16 -16.20
CA ALA A 137 -17.09 1.42 -15.60
C ALA A 137 -17.97 2.25 -16.51
N GLY A 138 -17.43 3.27 -17.19
CA GLY A 138 -18.12 4.06 -18.20
C GLY A 138 -18.59 3.22 -19.40
N GLU A 139 -17.71 2.37 -19.93
CA GLU A 139 -18.05 1.44 -21.00
C GLU A 139 -19.19 0.48 -20.60
N MET A 140 -19.13 -0.06 -19.39
CA MET A 140 -20.20 -0.93 -18.87
C MET A 140 -21.53 -0.18 -18.75
N MET A 141 -21.49 1.07 -18.29
CA MET A 141 -22.68 1.92 -18.19
C MET A 141 -23.29 2.20 -19.57
N VAL A 142 -22.48 2.59 -20.57
CA VAL A 142 -22.93 2.81 -21.95
C VAL A 142 -23.57 1.53 -22.53
N LYS A 143 -22.97 0.36 -22.27
CA LYS A 143 -23.53 -0.93 -22.68
C LYS A 143 -24.90 -1.18 -22.05
N ALA A 144 -25.06 -0.94 -20.75
CA ALA A 144 -26.33 -1.08 -20.04
C ALA A 144 -27.41 -0.14 -20.59
N MET A 145 -27.02 1.11 -20.88
CA MET A 145 -27.93 2.10 -21.49
C MET A 145 -28.43 1.63 -22.88
N LYS A 146 -27.51 1.15 -23.74
CA LYS A 146 -27.88 0.60 -25.06
C LYS A 146 -28.81 -0.61 -24.94
N MET A 147 -28.58 -1.49 -24.00
CA MET A 147 -29.46 -2.63 -23.75
C MET A 147 -30.86 -2.20 -23.31
N LYS A 148 -30.98 -1.20 -22.42
CA LYS A 148 -32.26 -0.66 -21.99
C LYS A 148 -33.02 0.01 -23.15
N GLN A 149 -32.32 0.78 -24.00
CA GLN A 149 -32.89 1.39 -25.19
C GLN A 149 -33.42 0.35 -26.18
N ALA A 150 -32.67 -0.70 -26.42
CA ALA A 150 -33.07 -1.83 -27.27
C ALA A 150 -34.30 -2.56 -26.74
N ALA A 151 -34.53 -2.53 -25.42
CA ALA A 151 -35.73 -3.05 -24.76
C ALA A 151 -36.92 -2.05 -24.72
N GLY A 152 -36.85 -0.92 -25.43
CA GLY A 152 -37.93 0.08 -25.51
C GLY A 152 -37.98 1.05 -24.33
N GLY A 153 -36.90 1.17 -23.53
CA GLY A 153 -36.85 2.13 -22.44
C GLY A 153 -36.47 3.53 -22.90
N ASP A 154 -37.16 4.54 -22.37
CA ASP A 154 -36.92 5.94 -22.65
C ASP A 154 -36.11 6.61 -21.55
N GLY A 155 -35.16 7.44 -21.96
CA GLY A 155 -34.36 8.29 -21.07
C GLY A 155 -33.48 7.57 -20.04
N TYR A 156 -32.50 8.28 -19.54
CA TYR A 156 -31.57 7.78 -18.53
C TYR A 156 -31.32 8.87 -17.48
N ASN A 157 -31.41 8.49 -16.20
CA ASN A 157 -30.93 9.29 -15.11
C ASN A 157 -29.68 8.58 -14.55
N VAL A 158 -28.54 9.26 -14.57
CA VAL A 158 -27.28 8.74 -14.04
C VAL A 158 -26.96 9.51 -12.77
N ILE A 159 -26.73 8.78 -11.69
CA ILE A 159 -26.23 9.33 -10.43
C ILE A 159 -24.82 8.79 -10.23
N ALA A 160 -23.83 9.69 -10.19
CA ALA A 160 -22.46 9.34 -9.85
C ALA A 160 -22.23 9.57 -8.35
N LEU A 161 -21.85 8.52 -7.64
CA LEU A 161 -21.40 8.60 -6.26
C LEU A 161 -19.87 8.57 -6.26
N SER A 162 -19.24 9.56 -5.64
CA SER A 162 -17.80 9.71 -5.62
C SER A 162 -17.29 10.20 -4.29
N TYR A 163 -16.02 9.95 -4.04
CA TYR A 163 -15.27 10.56 -2.94
C TYR A 163 -14.76 11.96 -3.33
N PRO A 164 -14.40 12.81 -2.35
CA PRO A 164 -13.73 14.08 -2.62
C PRO A 164 -12.47 13.90 -3.47
N HIS A 165 -12.13 14.89 -4.30
CA HIS A 165 -10.95 14.85 -5.17
C HIS A 165 -9.63 14.67 -4.42
N SER A 166 -9.56 15.04 -3.14
CA SER A 166 -8.40 14.84 -2.26
C SER A 166 -8.08 13.36 -1.99
N TYR A 167 -9.01 12.46 -2.25
CA TYR A 167 -8.83 11.01 -2.05
C TYR A 167 -8.13 10.32 -3.25
N GLY A 168 -7.26 11.01 -3.94
CA GLY A 168 -6.40 10.42 -4.97
C GLY A 168 -7.16 9.84 -6.16
N GLY A 169 -6.96 8.56 -6.49
CA GLY A 169 -7.53 7.90 -7.67
C GLY A 169 -9.07 7.95 -7.78
N TYR A 170 -9.77 8.08 -6.67
CA TYR A 170 -11.24 8.20 -6.69
C TYR A 170 -11.72 9.50 -7.35
N GLY A 171 -10.95 10.59 -7.24
CA GLY A 171 -11.26 11.85 -7.93
C GLY A 171 -11.08 11.76 -9.45
N LEU A 172 -10.17 10.92 -9.92
CA LEU A 172 -9.90 10.73 -11.34
C LEU A 172 -11.02 9.96 -12.05
N SER A 173 -11.79 9.13 -11.33
CA SER A 173 -12.86 8.34 -11.93
C SER A 173 -14.02 9.16 -12.50
N LEU A 174 -14.19 10.41 -12.08
CA LEU A 174 -15.25 11.31 -12.57
C LEU A 174 -14.83 12.11 -13.82
N ILE A 175 -13.55 12.23 -14.10
CA ILE A 175 -13.04 13.09 -15.20
C ILE A 175 -13.34 12.47 -16.57
N HIS A 176 -13.60 11.15 -16.61
CA HIS A 176 -13.76 10.39 -17.85
C HIS A 176 -15.21 9.92 -18.15
N ILE A 177 -16.19 10.32 -17.33
CA ILE A 177 -17.62 10.07 -17.56
C ILE A 177 -18.29 11.30 -18.16
#